data_4ce88e26c488c5a174c74fba8acf08c7
#
_entry.id   4ce88e26c488c5a174c74fba8acf08c7
#
_cell.length_a   1.000
_cell.length_b   1.000
_cell.length_c   1.000
_cell.angle_alpha   90.00
_cell.angle_beta   90.00
_cell.angle_gamma   90.00
#
_symmetry.space_group_name_H-M   'P 1'
#
loop_
_entity.id
_entity.type
_entity.pdbx_description
1 polymer ?
#
loop_
_entity_poly.entity_id
_entity_poly.type
_entity_poly.pdbx_seq_one_letter_code
_entity_poly.pdbx_strand_id
1 'polypeptide(L)' 'MEKMLSLKVESGMETLLRVVGVLRRKEFDIKNLQMDFSQCGASSLLITLNEGEKQGLKQAIKHMEKLVDVYEITEFKGEN' A
#
# COMPACT_ATOMS: atom_id res chain seq x y z
N MET A 1 1.21 16.37 0.80
CA MET A 1 0.66 16.02 -0.50
C MET A 1 0.29 14.55 -0.51
N GLU A 2 -0.87 14.22 -1.01
CA GLU A 2 -1.35 12.85 -0.96
C GLU A 2 -0.93 12.06 -2.18
N LYS A 3 -0.55 10.83 -1.95
CA LYS A 3 -0.16 9.90 -2.99
C LYS A 3 -0.93 8.61 -2.82
N MET A 4 -1.23 7.97 -3.92
CA MET A 4 -2.00 6.72 -3.90
C MET A 4 -1.18 5.60 -4.49
N LEU A 5 -1.28 4.44 -3.85
CA LEU A 5 -0.62 3.23 -4.30
C LEU A 5 -1.66 2.14 -4.52
N SER A 6 -1.51 1.42 -5.61
CA SER A 6 -2.34 0.26 -5.90
C SER A 6 -1.47 -0.97 -5.81
N LEU A 7 -1.97 -1.97 -5.08
CA LEU A 7 -1.22 -3.21 -4.90
C LEU A 7 -2.13 -4.40 -5.12
N LYS A 8 -1.52 -5.49 -5.53
CA LYS A 8 -2.18 -6.79 -5.49
C LYS A 8 -1.63 -7.56 -4.32
N VAL A 9 -2.51 -8.12 -3.52
CA VAL A 9 -2.10 -8.86 -2.33
C VAL A 9 -2.74 -10.23 -2.36
N GLU A 10 -2.04 -11.20 -1.78
CA GLU A 10 -2.47 -12.56 -1.88
C GLU A 10 -3.36 -13.01 -0.73
N SER A 11 -2.98 -12.72 0.47
CA SER A 11 -3.68 -13.26 1.63
C SER A 11 -4.73 -12.32 2.20
N GLY A 12 -5.20 -11.41 1.42
CA GLY A 12 -6.28 -10.54 1.86
C GLY A 12 -6.00 -9.82 3.16
N MET A 13 -6.78 -10.15 4.18
CA MET A 13 -6.70 -9.44 5.44
C MET A 13 -5.34 -9.58 6.10
N GLU A 14 -4.74 -10.75 6.01
CA GLU A 14 -3.44 -10.96 6.62
C GLU A 14 -2.38 -10.06 6.03
N THR A 15 -2.36 -9.99 4.71
CA THR A 15 -1.40 -9.12 4.03
C THR A 15 -1.70 -7.66 4.31
N LEU A 16 -2.98 -7.31 4.37
CA LEU A 16 -3.35 -5.94 4.70
C LEU A 16 -2.76 -5.52 6.04
N LEU A 17 -2.85 -6.38 7.05
CA LEU A 17 -2.31 -6.06 8.36
C LEU A 17 -0.80 -5.89 8.31
N ARG A 18 -0.12 -6.70 7.51
CA ARG A 18 1.32 -6.56 7.37
C ARG A 18 1.70 -5.25 6.70
N VAL A 19 0.97 -4.90 5.65
CA VAL A 19 1.24 -3.66 4.94
C VAL A 19 1.04 -2.47 5.87
N VAL A 20 -0.07 -2.45 6.57
CA VAL A 20 -0.35 -1.37 7.50
C VAL A 20 0.71 -1.31 8.59
N GLY A 21 1.10 -2.47 9.12
CA GLY A 21 2.13 -2.52 10.14
C GLY A 21 3.46 -1.97 9.69
N VAL A 22 3.86 -2.30 8.47
CA VAL A 22 5.11 -1.78 7.92
C VAL A 22 5.05 -0.27 7.78
N LEU A 23 3.96 0.23 7.21
CA LEU A 23 3.83 1.66 6.98
C LEU A 23 3.79 2.45 8.28
N ARG A 24 3.10 1.92 9.29
CA ARG A 24 3.05 2.58 10.58
C ARG A 24 4.40 2.58 11.26
N ARG A 25 5.11 1.47 11.19
CA ARG A 25 6.42 1.36 11.82
C ARG A 25 7.40 2.33 11.22
N LYS A 26 7.26 2.59 9.92
CA LYS A 26 8.12 3.53 9.23
C LYS A 26 7.55 4.94 9.25
N GLU A 27 6.49 5.16 10.01
CA GLU A 27 5.92 6.48 10.27
C GLU A 27 5.32 7.14 9.05
N PHE A 28 4.76 6.35 8.15
CA PHE A 28 3.98 6.92 7.06
C PHE A 28 2.59 7.31 7.57
N ASP A 29 2.08 8.37 7.02
CA ASP A 29 0.77 8.88 7.42
C ASP A 29 -0.29 8.34 6.46
N ILE A 30 -1.02 7.34 6.90
CA ILE A 30 -2.03 6.69 6.07
C ILE A 30 -3.32 7.47 6.17
N LYS A 31 -3.81 7.93 5.03
CA LYS A 31 -5.04 8.71 4.98
C LYS A 31 -6.25 7.86 4.66
N ASN A 32 -6.07 6.84 3.84
CA ASN A 32 -7.21 6.03 3.43
C ASN A 32 -6.74 4.67 3.00
N LEU A 33 -7.56 3.67 3.24
CA LEU A 33 -7.30 2.31 2.80
C LEU A 33 -8.57 1.77 2.18
N GLN A 34 -8.42 1.12 1.05
CA GLN A 34 -9.56 0.54 0.38
C GLN A 34 -9.16 -0.83 -0.12
N MET A 35 -9.90 -1.83 0.27
CA MET A 35 -9.55 -3.22 -0.04
C MET A 35 -10.70 -3.88 -0.76
N ASP A 36 -10.38 -4.46 -1.90
CA ASP A 36 -11.34 -5.22 -2.66
C ASP A 36 -10.93 -6.67 -2.58
N PHE A 37 -11.70 -7.47 -1.86
CA PHE A 37 -11.40 -8.89 -1.73
C PHE A 37 -11.88 -9.63 -2.95
N SER A 38 -11.01 -10.48 -3.48
CA SER A 38 -11.35 -11.31 -4.61
C SER A 38 -11.63 -12.71 -4.12
N GLN A 39 -12.60 -13.36 -4.75
CA GLN A 39 -12.91 -14.73 -4.40
C GLN A 39 -11.95 -15.70 -5.04
N CYS A 40 -11.32 -15.32 -6.12
CA CYS A 40 -10.32 -16.16 -6.73
C CYS A 40 -9.20 -15.30 -7.22
N GLY A 41 -8.05 -15.51 -6.66
CA GLY A 41 -6.87 -14.78 -7.05
C GLY A 41 -6.54 -13.66 -6.07
N ALA A 42 -5.84 -12.69 -6.55
CA ALA A 42 -5.33 -11.62 -5.71
C ALA A 42 -6.39 -10.60 -5.38
N SER A 43 -6.33 -10.06 -4.18
CA SER A 43 -7.16 -8.95 -3.79
C SER A 43 -6.46 -7.66 -4.16
N SER A 44 -7.24 -6.60 -4.31
CA SER A 44 -6.70 -5.28 -4.64
C SER A 44 -6.70 -4.40 -3.42
N LEU A 45 -5.63 -3.68 -3.21
CA LEU A 45 -5.50 -2.76 -2.09
C LEU A 45 -5.10 -1.40 -2.62
N LEU A 46 -5.87 -0.40 -2.23
CA LEU A 46 -5.57 0.98 -2.60
C LEU A 46 -5.26 1.75 -1.35
N ILE A 47 -4.09 2.35 -1.30
CA ILE A 47 -3.63 3.08 -0.13
C ILE A 47 -3.39 4.53 -0.50
N THR A 48 -3.93 5.42 0.31
CA THR A 48 -3.64 6.84 0.17
C THR A 48 -2.75 7.26 1.32
N LEU A 49 -1.59 7.79 0.99
CA LEU A 49 -0.63 8.25 1.97
C LEU A 49 -0.44 9.74 1.85
N ASN A 50 -0.13 10.36 2.96
CA ASN A 50 0.31 11.74 2.95
C ASN A 50 1.83 11.73 2.92
N GLU A 51 2.40 12.18 1.81
CA GLU A 51 3.84 12.14 1.64
C GLU A 51 4.48 13.18 2.56
N GLY A 52 5.28 12.71 3.49
CA GLY A 52 5.92 13.58 4.43
C GLY A 52 7.28 14.04 3.96
N GLU A 53 7.92 14.81 4.79
CA GLU A 53 9.24 15.31 4.48
C GLU A 53 10.31 14.27 4.62
N LYS A 54 10.13 13.36 5.57
CA LYS A 54 11.15 12.37 5.85
C LYS A 54 11.06 11.17 4.94
N GLN A 55 9.85 10.79 4.57
CA GLN A 55 9.62 9.57 3.83
C GLN A 55 8.85 9.88 2.58
N GLY A 56 9.39 9.46 1.47
CA GLY A 56 8.71 9.63 0.20
C GLY A 56 8.03 8.35 -0.23
N LEU A 57 7.27 8.45 -1.31
CA LEU A 57 6.53 7.33 -1.82
C LEU A 57 7.46 6.20 -2.24
N LYS A 58 8.62 6.52 -2.76
CA LYS A 58 9.57 5.50 -3.17
C LYS A 58 10.01 4.63 -2.00
N GLN A 59 10.14 5.23 -0.83
CA GLN A 59 10.51 4.46 0.35
C GLN A 59 9.40 3.51 0.73
N ALA A 60 8.16 3.97 0.64
CA ALA A 60 7.03 3.10 0.95
C ALA A 60 7.01 1.90 0.02
N ILE A 61 7.22 2.14 -1.27
CA ILE A 61 7.23 1.05 -2.24
C ILE A 61 8.34 0.07 -1.92
N LYS A 62 9.52 0.57 -1.59
CA LYS A 62 10.64 -0.30 -1.27
C LYS A 62 10.35 -1.21 -0.08
N HIS A 63 9.74 -0.65 0.94
CA HIS A 63 9.41 -1.45 2.12
C HIS A 63 8.39 -2.53 1.79
N MET A 64 7.41 -2.19 0.96
CA MET A 64 6.36 -3.14 0.64
C MET A 64 6.81 -4.21 -0.34
N GLU A 65 7.79 -3.89 -1.19
CA GLU A 65 8.32 -4.88 -2.12
C GLU A 65 8.99 -6.05 -1.42
N LYS A 66 9.36 -5.87 -0.17
CA LYS A 66 9.98 -6.95 0.59
C LYS A 66 8.98 -7.97 1.12
N LEU A 67 7.69 -7.66 1.04
CA LEU A 67 6.66 -8.56 1.52
C LEU A 67 6.33 -9.56 0.42
N VAL A 68 6.39 -10.84 0.76
CA VAL A 68 6.21 -11.88 -0.26
C VAL A 68 4.79 -11.97 -0.79
N ASP A 69 3.83 -11.50 0.00
CA ASP A 69 2.42 -11.60 -0.40
C ASP A 69 1.94 -10.37 -1.14
N VAL A 70 2.83 -9.44 -1.45
CA VAL A 70 2.48 -8.21 -2.13
C VAL A 70 3.18 -8.17 -3.48
N TYR A 71 2.43 -7.88 -4.51
CA TYR A 71 3.01 -7.77 -5.83
C TYR A 71 2.23 -6.74 -6.64
N GLU A 72 2.78 -6.37 -7.79
CA GLU A 72 2.19 -5.39 -8.68
C GLU A 72 1.91 -4.08 -7.96
N ILE A 73 2.94 -3.55 -7.31
CA ILE A 73 2.83 -2.26 -6.66
C ILE A 73 2.94 -1.17 -7.71
N THR A 74 1.92 -0.33 -7.79
CA THR A 74 1.87 0.72 -8.80
C THR A 74 1.46 2.03 -8.15
N GLU A 75 2.15 3.08 -8.49
CA GLU A 75 1.72 4.40 -8.05
C GLU A 75 0.52 4.81 -8.90
N PHE A 76 -0.58 5.09 -8.25
CA PHE A 76 -1.80 5.49 -8.92
C PHE A 76 -1.84 7.00 -8.95
N LYS A 77 -1.72 7.57 -10.12
CA LYS A 77 -1.80 9.02 -10.23
C LYS A 77 -3.23 9.39 -10.46
N GLY A 78 -3.79 10.00 -9.47
CA GLY A 78 -5.15 10.46 -9.58
C GLY A 78 -5.23 11.45 -10.71
N GLU A 79 -6.35 11.72 -11.20
CA GLU A 79 -6.56 12.60 -12.20
C GLU A 79 -6.46 13.88 -11.86
N ASN A 80 -6.03 14.47 -11.87
CA ASN A 80 -6.00 15.64 -11.47
C ASN A 80 -5.88 16.26 -11.54
#